data_db917274646775e24fcdb50f4881e1c0
#
_entry.id   db917274646775e24fcdb50f4881e1c0
#
_cell.length_a   1.000
_cell.length_b   1.000
_cell.length_c   1.000
_cell.angle_alpha   90.00
_cell.angle_beta   90.00
_cell.angle_gamma   90.00
#
_symmetry.space_group_name_H-M   'P 1'
#
loop_
_entity.id
_entity.type
_entity.pdbx_description
1 polymer ?
#
loop_
_entity_poly.entity_id
_entity_poly.type
_entity_poly.pdbx_seq_one_letter_code
_entity_poly.pdbx_strand_id
1 'polypeptide(L)'
;MKRVFLDANVLLSAALKPDSRIASLWTLPEMRMLASPHVLAEARRNVPVPEATARLEALIEVLAVLPAESADFPIEGDPGLPPKDRPVLLAAIVSGADVLLTGDITRFGGCLGTAVHGVRVLLPGEYLRGR
;
A
#
# COMPACT_ATOMS: atom_id res chain seq x y z
N MET A 1 16.51 7.01 -0.14
CA MET A 1 15.68 5.80 -0.35
C MET A 1 14.22 6.18 -0.36
N LYS A 2 13.49 5.79 -1.38
CA LYS A 2 12.06 6.09 -1.50
C LYS A 2 11.27 5.23 -0.52
N ARG A 3 10.36 5.86 0.24
CA ARG A 3 9.50 5.17 1.19
C ARG A 3 8.12 4.99 0.57
N VAL A 4 7.72 3.74 0.38
CA VAL A 4 6.52 3.38 -0.38
C VAL A 4 5.59 2.54 0.50
N PHE A 5 4.43 3.08 0.83
CA PHE A 5 3.42 2.37 1.61
C PHE A 5 2.50 1.59 0.67
N LEU A 6 2.23 0.35 1.01
CA LEU A 6 1.43 -0.55 0.17
C LEU A 6 0.06 -0.80 0.76
N ASP A 7 -0.99 -0.64 -0.07
CA ASP A 7 -2.33 -1.07 0.31
C ASP A 7 -2.45 -2.60 0.14
N ALA A 8 -3.43 -3.19 0.81
CA ALA A 8 -3.62 -4.64 0.82
C ALA A 8 -3.81 -5.24 -0.58
N ASN A 9 -4.51 -4.54 -1.47
CA ASN A 9 -4.75 -5.06 -2.82
C ASN A 9 -3.44 -5.20 -3.63
N VAL A 10 -2.44 -4.38 -3.35
CA VAL A 10 -1.13 -4.49 -4.01
C VAL A 10 -0.42 -5.77 -3.55
N LEU A 11 -0.46 -6.05 -2.25
CA LEU A 11 0.10 -7.28 -1.70
C LEU A 11 -0.58 -8.52 -2.27
N LEU A 12 -1.91 -8.48 -2.34
CA LEU A 12 -2.69 -9.61 -2.86
C LEU A 12 -2.40 -9.84 -4.34
N SER A 13 -2.35 -8.78 -5.14
CA SER A 13 -2.05 -8.92 -6.57
C SER A 13 -0.68 -9.52 -6.80
N ALA A 14 0.33 -9.10 -6.04
CA ALA A 14 1.67 -9.65 -6.16
C ALA A 14 1.73 -11.13 -5.74
N ALA A 15 1.00 -11.50 -4.68
CA ALA A 15 0.96 -12.87 -4.20
C ALA A 15 0.24 -13.81 -5.18
N LEU A 16 -0.81 -13.31 -5.82
CA LEU A 16 -1.60 -14.11 -6.76
C LEU A 16 -0.90 -14.31 -8.09
N LYS A 17 -0.13 -13.31 -8.53
CA LYS A 17 0.57 -13.35 -9.82
C LYS A 17 2.03 -12.99 -9.64
N PRO A 18 2.87 -13.96 -9.20
CA PRO A 18 4.27 -13.67 -8.91
C PRO A 18 5.09 -13.22 -10.12
N ASP A 19 4.60 -13.44 -11.33
CA ASP A 19 5.27 -12.99 -12.55
C ASP A 19 4.77 -11.64 -13.04
N SER A 20 3.85 -11.00 -12.32
CA SER A 20 3.24 -9.74 -12.74
C SER A 20 4.20 -8.55 -12.56
N ARG A 21 3.85 -7.45 -13.22
CA ARG A 21 4.60 -6.20 -13.03
C ARG A 21 4.49 -5.70 -11.59
N ILE A 22 3.35 -5.91 -10.93
CA ILE A 22 3.20 -5.52 -9.53
C ILE A 22 4.19 -6.27 -8.65
N ALA A 23 4.36 -7.57 -8.88
CA ALA A 23 5.32 -8.36 -8.12
C ALA A 23 6.76 -7.88 -8.33
N SER A 24 7.05 -7.25 -9.46
CA SER A 24 8.39 -6.71 -9.72
C SER A 24 8.77 -5.56 -8.79
N LEU A 25 7.82 -4.97 -8.08
CA LEU A 25 8.12 -3.96 -7.05
C LEU A 25 9.11 -4.48 -6.02
N TRP A 26 9.02 -5.77 -5.69
CA TRP A 26 9.88 -6.40 -4.70
C TRP A 26 11.32 -6.60 -5.17
N THR A 27 11.58 -6.37 -6.45
CA THR A 27 12.92 -6.50 -7.03
C THR A 27 13.62 -5.16 -7.21
N LEU A 28 12.92 -4.04 -6.96
CA LEU A 28 13.48 -2.71 -7.16
C LEU A 28 14.46 -2.35 -6.06
N PRO A 29 15.64 -1.81 -6.41
CA PRO A 29 16.59 -1.33 -5.41
C PRO A 29 16.17 0.03 -4.86
N GLU A 30 16.78 0.42 -3.74
CA GLU A 30 16.63 1.76 -3.17
C GLU A 30 15.19 2.14 -2.83
N MET A 31 14.37 1.16 -2.50
CA MET A 31 13.00 1.37 -2.12
C MET A 31 12.72 0.68 -0.79
N ARG A 32 12.14 1.42 0.16
CA ARG A 32 11.70 0.86 1.41
C ARG A 32 10.20 0.71 1.38
N MET A 33 9.73 -0.53 1.38
CA MET A 33 8.30 -0.82 1.36
C MET A 33 7.77 -0.90 2.78
N LEU A 34 6.63 -0.24 3.00
CA LEU A 34 6.02 -0.07 4.31
C LEU A 34 4.60 -0.62 4.29
N ALA A 35 4.16 -1.10 5.44
CA ALA A 35 2.78 -1.52 5.64
C ALA A 35 2.36 -1.29 7.11
N SER A 36 1.08 -1.47 7.40
CA SER A 36 0.53 -1.36 8.75
C SER A 36 -0.12 -2.68 9.15
N PRO A 37 -0.36 -2.90 10.45
CA PRO A 37 -1.10 -4.08 10.90
C PRO A 37 -2.46 -4.21 10.23
N HIS A 38 -3.17 -3.11 10.02
CA HIS A 38 -4.47 -3.09 9.34
C HIS A 38 -4.36 -3.66 7.92
N VAL A 39 -3.38 -3.19 7.16
CA VAL A 39 -3.14 -3.64 5.78
C VAL A 39 -2.81 -5.13 5.74
N LEU A 40 -1.93 -5.58 6.64
CA LEU A 40 -1.55 -6.99 6.67
C LEU A 40 -2.73 -7.89 7.03
N ALA A 41 -3.54 -7.49 8.02
CA ALA A 41 -4.72 -8.24 8.41
C ALA A 41 -5.71 -8.34 7.24
N GLU A 42 -5.93 -7.25 6.52
CA GLU A 42 -6.84 -7.25 5.38
C GLU A 42 -6.33 -8.16 4.27
N ALA A 43 -5.04 -8.09 3.95
CA ALA A 43 -4.44 -8.94 2.93
C ALA A 43 -4.58 -10.42 3.31
N ARG A 44 -4.27 -10.76 4.56
CA ARG A 44 -4.37 -12.15 5.03
C ARG A 44 -5.79 -12.70 5.01
N ARG A 45 -6.78 -11.85 5.33
CA ARG A 45 -8.19 -12.26 5.30
C ARG A 45 -8.70 -12.52 3.90
N ASN A 46 -8.12 -11.88 2.90
CA ASN A 46 -8.66 -11.88 1.54
C ASN A 46 -7.87 -12.73 0.55
N VAL A 47 -6.92 -13.56 1.01
CA VAL A 47 -6.20 -14.50 0.15
C VAL A 47 -7.22 -15.53 -0.36
N PRO A 48 -7.46 -15.59 -1.67
CA PRO A 48 -8.52 -16.46 -2.20
C PRO A 48 -8.12 -17.91 -2.37
N VAL A 49 -6.82 -18.21 -2.40
CA VAL A 49 -6.34 -19.58 -2.61
C VAL A 49 -5.19 -19.89 -1.66
N PRO A 50 -5.14 -21.11 -1.10
CA PRO A 50 -4.09 -21.48 -0.15
C PRO A 50 -2.66 -21.36 -0.70
N GLU A 51 -2.47 -21.60 -1.98
CA GLU A 51 -1.16 -21.52 -2.63
C GLU A 51 -0.58 -20.11 -2.56
N ALA A 52 -1.43 -19.10 -2.54
CA ALA A 52 -0.97 -17.72 -2.46
C ALA A 52 -0.57 -17.31 -1.05
N THR A 53 -0.99 -18.07 -0.02
CA THR A 53 -0.70 -17.71 1.38
C THR A 53 0.80 -17.67 1.65
N ALA A 54 1.52 -18.70 1.24
CA ALA A 54 2.97 -18.74 1.46
C ALA A 54 3.69 -17.62 0.71
N ARG A 55 3.23 -17.32 -0.51
CA ARG A 55 3.81 -16.22 -1.29
C ARG A 55 3.53 -14.88 -0.63
N LEU A 56 2.32 -14.69 -0.11
CA LEU A 56 1.97 -13.46 0.61
C LEU A 56 2.87 -13.27 1.84
N GLU A 57 3.04 -14.31 2.65
CA GLU A 57 3.89 -14.19 3.83
C GLU A 57 5.35 -13.89 3.47
N ALA A 58 5.86 -14.46 2.38
CA ALA A 58 7.20 -14.14 1.91
C ALA A 58 7.33 -12.67 1.49
N LEU A 59 6.31 -12.12 0.82
CA LEU A 59 6.30 -10.72 0.45
C LEU A 59 6.25 -9.81 1.68
N ILE A 60 5.46 -10.17 2.67
CA ILE A 60 5.32 -9.40 3.91
C ILE A 60 6.63 -9.38 4.70
N GLU A 61 7.39 -10.46 4.66
CA GLU A 61 8.59 -10.63 5.47
C GLU A 61 9.63 -9.54 5.25
N VAL A 62 9.69 -8.98 4.04
CA VAL A 62 10.66 -7.94 3.70
C VAL A 62 10.15 -6.52 3.93
N LEU A 63 8.90 -6.36 4.36
CA LEU A 63 8.32 -5.05 4.58
C LEU A 63 8.73 -4.50 5.95
N ALA A 64 8.80 -3.15 6.04
CA ALA A 64 8.87 -2.49 7.32
C ALA A 64 7.44 -2.23 7.79
N VAL A 65 7.05 -2.87 8.88
CA VAL A 65 5.68 -2.79 9.39
C VAL A 65 5.62 -1.84 10.57
N LEU A 66 4.65 -0.92 10.54
CA LEU A 66 4.42 -0.02 11.66
C LEU A 66 4.05 -0.83 12.92
N PRO A 67 4.50 -0.38 14.11
CA PRO A 67 4.24 -1.14 15.34
C PRO A 67 2.77 -1.16 15.76
N ALA A 68 1.98 -0.18 15.32
CA ALA A 68 0.56 -0.06 15.67
C ALA A 68 -0.16 0.83 14.68
N GLU A 69 -1.49 0.81 14.74
CA GLU A 69 -2.29 1.75 13.96
C GLU A 69 -2.18 3.14 14.59
N SER A 70 -2.26 4.17 13.72
CA SER A 70 -2.24 5.54 14.18
C SER A 70 -3.61 5.94 14.74
N ALA A 71 -3.63 6.84 15.71
CA ALA A 71 -4.86 7.51 16.11
C ALA A 71 -5.38 8.34 14.94
N ASP A 72 -6.68 8.50 14.86
CA ASP A 72 -7.27 9.35 13.81
C ASP A 72 -6.87 10.80 14.05
N PHE A 73 -6.64 11.54 12.97
CA PHE A 73 -6.35 12.97 13.02
C PHE A 73 -6.94 13.64 11.78
N PRO A 74 -7.19 14.97 11.84
CA PRO A 74 -7.71 15.69 10.68
C PRO A 74 -6.71 15.67 9.52
N ILE A 75 -7.21 15.34 8.33
CA ILE A 75 -6.40 15.37 7.11
C ILE A 75 -6.70 16.66 6.39
N GLU A 76 -5.69 17.50 6.24
CA GLU A 76 -5.82 18.75 5.48
C GLU A 76 -6.10 18.41 4.02
N GLY A 77 -7.14 19.01 3.45
CA GLY A 77 -7.56 18.68 2.09
C GLY A 77 -8.19 17.29 2.00
N ASP A 78 -8.91 16.87 3.04
CA ASP A 78 -9.50 15.54 3.14
C ASP A 78 -10.10 15.10 1.79
N PRO A 79 -9.62 13.96 1.22
CA PRO A 79 -10.10 13.50 -0.08
C PRO A 79 -11.48 12.86 -0.03
N GLY A 80 -12.09 12.72 1.16
CA GLY A 80 -13.41 12.11 1.29
C GLY A 80 -13.40 10.61 1.18
N LEU A 81 -12.33 9.95 1.64
CA LEU A 81 -12.27 8.49 1.63
C LEU A 81 -13.36 7.85 2.47
N PRO A 82 -13.85 6.66 2.07
CA PRO A 82 -14.72 5.88 2.94
C PRO A 82 -14.02 5.63 4.29
N PRO A 83 -14.77 5.61 5.40
CA PRO A 83 -14.16 5.43 6.72
C PRO A 83 -13.25 4.21 6.85
N LYS A 84 -13.55 3.12 6.15
CA LYS A 84 -12.72 1.90 6.21
C LYS A 84 -11.37 2.06 5.53
N ASP A 85 -11.22 3.04 4.64
CA ASP A 85 -9.98 3.26 3.89
C ASP A 85 -9.13 4.37 4.51
N ARG A 86 -9.71 5.15 5.40
CA ARG A 86 -9.01 6.23 6.09
C ARG A 86 -7.77 5.74 6.86
N PRO A 87 -7.82 4.59 7.58
CA PRO A 87 -6.64 4.09 8.28
C PRO A 87 -5.43 3.84 7.37
N VAL A 88 -5.66 3.48 6.11
CA VAL A 88 -4.56 3.24 5.16
C VAL A 88 -3.84 4.55 4.86
N LEU A 89 -4.57 5.61 4.56
CA LEU A 89 -3.97 6.92 4.27
C LEU A 89 -3.29 7.49 5.52
N LEU A 90 -3.92 7.39 6.69
CA LEU A 90 -3.33 7.86 7.95
C LEU A 90 -2.01 7.16 8.23
N ALA A 91 -1.96 5.84 8.04
CA ALA A 91 -0.74 5.06 8.26
C ALA A 91 0.37 5.47 7.29
N ALA A 92 0.03 5.71 6.03
CA ALA A 92 1.00 6.19 5.05
C ALA A 92 1.58 7.55 5.47
N ILE A 93 0.74 8.46 5.94
CA ILE A 93 1.19 9.77 6.40
C ILE A 93 2.10 9.64 7.61
N VAL A 94 1.68 8.87 8.62
CA VAL A 94 2.43 8.70 9.88
C VAL A 94 3.78 8.03 9.64
N SER A 95 3.82 7.09 8.70
CA SER A 95 5.07 6.38 8.39
C SER A 95 6.08 7.23 7.62
N GLY A 96 5.68 8.43 7.22
CA GLY A 96 6.56 9.29 6.43
C GLY A 96 6.75 8.78 5.00
N ALA A 97 5.75 8.10 4.46
CA ALA A 97 5.83 7.58 3.11
C ALA A 97 5.88 8.71 2.09
N ASP A 98 6.64 8.51 1.02
CA ASP A 98 6.65 9.41 -0.13
C ASP A 98 5.49 9.08 -1.06
N VAL A 99 5.11 7.81 -1.10
CA VAL A 99 4.09 7.29 -2.03
C VAL A 99 3.23 6.26 -1.31
N LEU A 100 1.93 6.30 -1.57
CA LEU A 100 0.99 5.24 -1.23
C LEU A 100 0.57 4.58 -2.54
N LEU A 101 0.83 3.28 -2.67
CA LEU A 101 0.40 2.51 -3.83
C LEU A 101 -0.89 1.77 -3.52
N THR A 102 -1.88 1.98 -4.35
CA THR A 102 -3.17 1.28 -4.26
C THR A 102 -3.66 0.94 -5.67
N GLY A 103 -4.27 -0.23 -5.80
CA GLY A 103 -4.92 -0.62 -7.06
C GLY A 103 -6.39 -0.27 -7.10
N ASP A 104 -6.92 0.32 -6.03
CA ASP A 104 -8.36 0.57 -5.92
C ASP A 104 -8.73 1.97 -6.41
N ILE A 105 -9.07 2.06 -7.69
CA ILE A 105 -9.47 3.33 -8.30
C ILE A 105 -10.84 3.79 -7.81
N THR A 106 -11.68 2.86 -7.30
CA THR A 106 -13.00 3.21 -6.79
C THR A 106 -12.90 3.95 -5.46
N ARG A 107 -12.12 3.40 -4.53
CA ARG A 107 -11.99 3.96 -3.19
C ARG A 107 -11.10 5.20 -3.15
N PHE A 108 -9.99 5.15 -3.88
CA PHE A 108 -8.98 6.23 -3.83
C PHE A 108 -9.03 7.16 -5.05
N GLY A 109 -10.00 6.98 -5.95
CA GLY A 109 -10.08 7.74 -7.20
C GLY A 109 -9.98 9.25 -7.03
N GLY A 110 -10.56 9.77 -5.96
CA GLY A 110 -10.55 11.22 -5.69
C GLY A 110 -9.18 11.78 -5.35
N CYS A 111 -8.22 10.95 -4.94
CA CYS A 111 -6.88 11.42 -4.61
C CYS A 111 -5.76 10.76 -5.43
N LEU A 112 -6.10 9.91 -6.40
CA LEU A 112 -5.09 9.34 -7.29
C LEU A 112 -4.36 10.44 -8.05
N GLY A 113 -3.05 10.37 -8.07
CA GLY A 113 -2.21 11.35 -8.73
C GLY A 113 -1.98 12.62 -7.94
N THR A 114 -2.59 12.76 -6.75
CA THR A 114 -2.43 13.95 -5.91
C THR A 114 -1.55 13.64 -4.71
N ALA A 115 -1.12 14.69 -4.00
CA ALA A 115 -0.37 14.55 -2.77
C ALA A 115 -1.22 14.99 -1.58
N VAL A 116 -1.23 14.17 -0.53
CA VAL A 116 -1.93 14.47 0.72
C VAL A 116 -0.90 14.38 1.83
N HIS A 117 -0.67 15.49 2.54
CA HIS A 117 0.40 15.58 3.57
C HIS A 117 1.74 15.08 3.05
N GLY A 118 2.07 15.37 1.79
CA GLY A 118 3.33 14.95 1.18
C GLY A 118 3.35 13.53 0.65
N VAL A 119 2.27 12.78 0.82
CA VAL A 119 2.17 11.40 0.29
C VAL A 119 1.45 11.42 -1.04
N ARG A 120 2.13 10.97 -2.10
CA ARG A 120 1.49 10.86 -3.41
C ARG A 120 0.76 9.54 -3.51
N VAL A 121 -0.50 9.57 -3.94
CA VAL A 121 -1.31 8.35 -4.10
C VAL A 121 -1.29 7.94 -5.56
N LEU A 122 -0.74 6.77 -5.83
CA LEU A 122 -0.53 6.29 -7.20
C LEU A 122 -0.98 4.85 -7.38
N LEU A 123 -1.36 4.51 -8.60
CA LEU A 123 -1.50 3.10 -8.99
C LEU A 123 -0.10 2.49 -9.15
N PRO A 124 0.06 1.18 -8.85
CA PRO A 124 1.37 0.54 -9.02
C PRO A 124 1.96 0.70 -10.43
N GLY A 125 1.11 0.59 -11.45
CA GLY A 125 1.56 0.78 -12.83
C GLY A 125 2.10 2.17 -13.12
N GLU A 126 1.48 3.19 -12.54
CA GLU A 126 1.95 4.57 -12.69
C GLU A 126 3.32 4.75 -12.03
N TYR A 127 3.48 4.18 -10.84
CA TYR A 127 4.76 4.25 -10.13
C TYR A 127 5.87 3.56 -10.93
N LEU A 128 5.58 2.37 -11.46
CA LEU A 128 6.55 1.61 -12.22
C LEU A 128 6.94 2.31 -13.53
N ARG A 129 6.00 2.98 -14.19
CA ARG A 129 6.29 3.72 -15.42
C ARG A 129 7.15 4.95 -15.18
N GLY A 130 7.07 5.55 -14.00
CA GLY A 130 7.82 6.75 -13.66
C GLY A 130 9.25 6.51 -13.20
N ARG A 131 9.71 5.29 -13.26
CA ARG A 131 11.05 4.94 -12.77
C ARG A 131 12.10 4.92 -13.89
#